data_00d2dfa1afc93dd0c350585808422399
#
_entry.id   00d2dfa1afc93dd0c350585808422399
#
_cell.length_a   1.000
_cell.length_b   1.000
_cell.length_c   1.000
_cell.angle_alpha   90.00
_cell.angle_beta   90.00
_cell.angle_gamma   90.00
#
_symmetry.space_group_name_H-M   'P 1'
#
loop_
_entity.id
_entity.type
_entity.pdbx_description
1 polymer ?
#
loop_
_entity_poly.entity_id
_entity_poly.type
_entity_poly.pdbx_seq_one_letter_code
_entity_poly.pdbx_strand_id
1 'polypeptide(L)'
;MLTENSSIEPHQDIFKRDDEITWNDNGQIKEQIAFNFFLDNAEDGGEMELWNWKPSDDEYRKFQHTNIKLNYGLDRSKISLPYTTYKPKLGEIVLFNPRYVHAVKKVNKGIRLTISCFLGVNKNEELVVWS
;
A
#
# COMPACT_ATOMS: atom_id res chain seq x y z
N MET A 1 1.05 7.80 9.90
CA MET A 1 0.99 9.29 9.76
C MET A 1 2.08 9.74 8.80
N LEU A 2 1.74 10.62 7.87
CA LEU A 2 2.69 11.30 6.98
C LEU A 2 2.67 12.80 7.26
N THR A 3 3.84 13.38 7.37
CA THR A 3 4.06 14.81 7.57
C THR A 3 4.65 15.45 6.30
N GLU A 4 4.85 16.75 6.32
CA GLU A 4 5.48 17.44 5.20
C GLU A 4 6.78 16.79 4.75
N ASN A 5 6.98 16.73 3.45
CA ASN A 5 8.08 16.08 2.75
C ASN A 5 8.12 14.55 2.80
N SER A 6 7.15 13.88 3.43
CA SER A 6 7.04 12.43 3.41
C SER A 6 6.11 11.93 2.28
N SER A 7 6.40 10.75 1.77
CA SER A 7 5.64 10.02 0.76
C SER A 7 5.67 8.52 1.07
N ILE A 8 4.88 7.76 0.36
CA ILE A 8 5.03 6.29 0.30
C ILE A 8 5.35 5.94 -1.15
N GLU A 9 6.47 5.26 -1.34
CA GLU A 9 6.90 4.83 -2.66
C GLU A 9 5.95 3.78 -3.25
N PRO A 10 5.87 3.66 -4.59
CA PRO A 10 5.04 2.66 -5.23
C PRO A 10 5.42 1.25 -4.77
N HIS A 11 4.45 0.50 -4.30
CA HIS A 11 4.66 -0.85 -3.76
C HIS A 11 3.41 -1.72 -3.91
N GLN A 12 3.56 -2.99 -3.60
CA GLN A 12 2.50 -3.96 -3.37
C GLN A 12 2.63 -4.48 -1.94
N ASP A 13 1.51 -4.73 -1.29
CA ASP A 13 1.49 -5.50 -0.05
C ASP A 13 0.98 -6.92 -0.35
N ILE A 14 1.85 -7.89 -0.20
CA ILE A 14 1.54 -9.30 -0.42
C ILE A 14 1.93 -10.08 0.83
N PHE A 15 0.94 -10.52 1.60
CA PHE A 15 1.12 -11.19 2.87
C PHE A 15 2.19 -12.30 2.85
N LYS A 16 2.17 -13.16 1.83
CA LYS A 16 3.15 -14.26 1.73
C LYS A 16 4.58 -13.80 1.44
N ARG A 17 4.76 -12.62 0.86
CA ARG A 17 6.08 -12.11 0.49
C ARG A 17 6.67 -11.24 1.59
N ASP A 18 5.83 -10.45 2.24
CA ASP A 18 6.25 -9.32 3.07
C ASP A 18 6.23 -9.68 4.56
N ASP A 19 5.61 -10.78 4.93
CA ASP A 19 5.47 -11.20 6.32
C ASP A 19 6.14 -12.56 6.56
N GLU A 20 7.21 -12.56 7.35
CA GLU A 20 7.91 -13.78 7.82
C GLU A 20 7.17 -14.46 8.99
N ILE A 21 6.07 -13.86 9.46
CA ILE A 21 5.29 -14.45 10.56
C ILE A 21 4.66 -15.73 10.05
N THR A 22 5.22 -16.85 10.48
CA THR A 22 4.61 -18.17 10.39
C THR A 22 3.35 -18.19 11.23
N TRP A 23 2.26 -17.67 10.69
CA TRP A 23 0.95 -18.00 11.19
C TRP A 23 0.82 -19.52 11.02
N ASN A 24 0.87 -20.24 12.14
CA ASN A 24 0.73 -21.67 12.18
C ASN A 24 -0.37 -22.14 11.22
N ASP A 25 -0.26 -23.33 10.70
CA ASP A 25 -0.99 -24.01 9.60
C ASP A 25 -2.44 -23.61 9.29
N ASN A 26 -3.10 -22.84 10.14
CA ASN A 26 -4.44 -22.29 9.93
C ASN A 26 -4.46 -20.95 9.15
N GLY A 27 -3.31 -20.34 8.89
CA GLY A 27 -3.19 -18.95 8.47
C GLY A 27 -2.97 -18.70 6.98
N GLN A 28 -3.29 -19.62 6.09
CA GLN A 28 -3.18 -19.32 4.65
C GLN A 28 -4.27 -18.31 4.24
N ILE A 29 -3.85 -17.07 3.98
CA ILE A 29 -4.71 -16.03 3.44
C ILE A 29 -4.96 -16.30 1.95
N LYS A 30 -6.22 -16.47 1.57
CA LYS A 30 -6.64 -16.66 0.18
C LYS A 30 -6.76 -15.33 -0.55
N GLU A 31 -7.46 -14.39 0.08
CA GLU A 31 -7.73 -13.06 -0.46
C GLU A 31 -7.36 -11.99 0.56
N GLN A 32 -6.90 -10.85 0.07
CA GLN A 32 -6.45 -9.72 0.86
C GLN A 32 -7.00 -8.41 0.30
N ILE A 33 -7.54 -7.56 1.17
CA ILE A 33 -8.00 -6.21 0.88
C ILE A 33 -7.31 -5.26 1.84
N ALA A 34 -6.79 -4.15 1.35
CA ALA A 34 -6.36 -3.04 2.19
C ALA A 34 -7.54 -2.16 2.57
N PHE A 35 -7.56 -1.76 3.83
CA PHE A 35 -8.54 -0.86 4.42
C PHE A 35 -7.81 0.36 4.98
N ASN A 36 -8.19 1.53 4.51
CA ASN A 36 -7.66 2.80 4.98
C ASN A 36 -8.78 3.72 5.43
N PHE A 37 -8.76 4.13 6.70
CA PHE A 37 -9.67 5.13 7.26
C PHE A 37 -8.93 6.45 7.48
N PHE A 38 -9.44 7.53 6.89
CA PHE A 38 -8.78 8.84 6.87
C PHE A 38 -9.27 9.72 8.01
N LEU A 39 -8.38 9.94 8.99
CA LEU A 39 -8.63 10.78 10.18
C LEU A 39 -8.22 12.24 9.96
N ASP A 40 -7.25 12.47 9.08
CA ASP A 40 -6.84 13.81 8.66
C ASP A 40 -6.19 13.74 7.27
N ASN A 41 -6.29 14.82 6.52
CA ASN A 41 -5.75 14.90 5.18
C ASN A 41 -4.82 16.11 5.02
N ALA A 42 -3.73 15.89 4.30
CA ALA A 42 -2.84 16.97 3.91
C ALA A 42 -3.62 18.06 3.14
N GLU A 43 -3.30 19.31 3.39
CA GLU A 43 -3.84 20.46 2.65
C GLU A 43 -3.41 20.40 1.19
N ASP A 44 -2.13 20.04 0.96
CA ASP A 44 -1.56 19.85 -0.37
C ASP A 44 -0.71 18.58 -0.43
N GLY A 45 -0.84 17.82 -1.52
CA GLY A 45 -0.22 16.50 -1.68
C GLY A 45 -0.96 15.40 -0.91
N GLY A 46 -0.30 14.28 -0.69
CA GLY A 46 -0.83 13.15 0.09
C GLY A 46 -1.93 12.34 -0.61
N GLU A 47 -2.14 12.53 -1.92
CA GLU A 47 -3.06 11.72 -2.71
C GLU A 47 -2.60 10.27 -2.78
N MET A 48 -3.56 9.37 -2.82
CA MET A 48 -3.31 7.98 -3.19
C MET A 48 -3.08 7.90 -4.70
N GLU A 49 -2.11 7.11 -5.09
CA GLU A 49 -1.84 6.76 -6.48
C GLU A 49 -2.03 5.26 -6.66
N LEU A 50 -2.69 4.88 -7.75
CA LEU A 50 -3.01 3.49 -8.06
C LEU A 50 -2.60 3.19 -9.49
N TRP A 51 -1.93 2.07 -9.70
CA TRP A 51 -1.59 1.53 -11.01
C TRP A 51 -2.51 0.37 -11.36
N ASN A 52 -2.94 0.27 -12.60
CA ASN A 52 -3.58 -0.94 -13.11
C ASN A 52 -2.51 -1.97 -13.47
N TRP A 53 -1.65 -2.27 -12.51
CA TRP A 53 -0.53 -3.18 -12.66
C TRP A 53 -0.31 -4.01 -11.40
N LYS A 54 -0.20 -5.31 -11.61
CA LYS A 54 0.01 -6.32 -10.58
C LYS A 54 1.24 -7.14 -10.98
N PRO A 55 2.46 -6.65 -10.71
CA PRO A 55 3.68 -7.35 -11.08
C PRO A 55 3.79 -8.71 -10.37
N SER A 56 4.40 -9.66 -11.05
CA SER A 56 4.96 -10.85 -10.41
C SER A 56 6.12 -10.48 -9.50
N ASP A 57 6.56 -11.40 -8.65
CA ASP A 57 7.71 -11.14 -7.76
C ASP A 57 8.99 -10.84 -8.54
N ASP A 58 9.20 -11.48 -9.69
CA ASP A 58 10.37 -11.23 -10.53
C ASP A 58 10.30 -9.84 -11.21
N GLU A 59 9.13 -9.43 -11.68
CA GLU A 59 8.92 -8.08 -12.20
C GLU A 59 9.10 -7.04 -11.10
N TYR A 60 8.55 -7.28 -9.92
CA TYR A 60 8.70 -6.37 -8.77
C TYR A 60 10.16 -6.14 -8.43
N ARG A 61 10.95 -7.21 -8.27
CA ARG A 61 12.40 -7.13 -8.00
C ARG A 61 13.17 -6.36 -9.07
N LYS A 62 12.81 -6.52 -10.34
CA LYS A 62 13.45 -5.84 -11.47
C LYS A 62 13.29 -4.32 -11.42
N PHE A 63 12.17 -3.84 -10.91
CA PHE A 63 11.84 -2.42 -10.83
C PHE A 63 12.06 -1.82 -9.44
N GLN A 64 12.47 -2.63 -8.48
CA GLN A 64 12.76 -2.18 -7.12
C GLN A 64 13.88 -1.14 -7.07
N HIS A 65 13.85 -0.29 -6.06
CA HIS A 65 14.97 0.59 -5.77
C HIS A 65 16.25 -0.21 -5.48
N THR A 66 17.33 0.14 -6.15
CA THR A 66 18.67 -0.43 -5.90
C THR A 66 19.48 0.36 -4.89
N ASN A 67 18.94 1.47 -4.41
CA ASN A 67 19.62 2.35 -3.45
C ASN A 67 19.46 1.82 -2.03
N ILE A 68 20.58 1.55 -1.35
CA ILE A 68 20.66 1.03 0.02
C ILE A 68 19.87 1.88 1.04
N LYS A 69 19.67 3.18 0.79
CA LYS A 69 18.91 4.08 1.66
C LYS A 69 17.39 3.97 1.50
N LEU A 70 16.92 3.46 0.37
CA LEU A 70 15.50 3.30 0.02
C LEU A 70 15.23 1.83 -0.34
N ASN A 71 15.53 0.92 0.56
CA ASN A 71 15.37 -0.52 0.32
C ASN A 71 13.88 -0.95 0.32
N TYR A 72 12.99 -0.05 -0.09
CA TYR A 72 11.56 -0.25 -0.11
C TYR A 72 10.93 0.35 -1.38
N GLY A 73 10.00 -0.41 -1.96
CA GLY A 73 9.18 0.05 -3.08
C GLY A 73 9.87 0.02 -4.45
N LEU A 74 9.13 0.46 -5.43
CA LEU A 74 9.54 0.50 -6.83
C LEU A 74 10.09 1.89 -7.19
N ASP A 75 11.08 1.89 -8.05
CA ASP A 75 11.68 3.12 -8.60
C ASP A 75 10.69 3.79 -9.56
N ARG A 76 10.14 4.94 -9.15
CA ARG A 76 9.17 5.72 -9.95
C ARG A 76 9.67 6.07 -11.34
N SER A 77 10.99 6.21 -11.54
CA SER A 77 11.58 6.55 -12.82
C SER A 77 11.55 5.39 -13.84
N LYS A 78 11.33 4.18 -13.35
CA LYS A 78 11.33 2.94 -14.15
C LYS A 78 9.94 2.40 -14.44
N ILE A 79 8.90 2.96 -13.85
CA ILE A 79 7.52 2.50 -14.00
C ILE A 79 6.67 3.55 -14.72
N SER A 80 5.53 3.13 -15.28
CA SER A 80 4.59 4.05 -15.92
C SER A 80 3.99 5.03 -14.90
N LEU A 81 3.33 6.07 -15.41
CA LEU A 81 2.50 6.94 -14.58
C LEU A 81 1.34 6.14 -13.95
N PRO A 82 0.84 6.57 -12.79
CA PRO A 82 -0.32 5.92 -12.17
C PRO A 82 -1.54 6.00 -13.09
N TYR A 83 -2.37 4.95 -13.04
CA TYR A 83 -3.64 4.89 -13.77
C TYR A 83 -4.63 5.93 -13.23
N THR A 84 -4.65 6.12 -11.92
CA THR A 84 -5.49 7.10 -11.26
C THR A 84 -4.84 7.65 -9.99
N THR A 85 -5.29 8.84 -9.63
CA THR A 85 -4.91 9.53 -8.40
C THR A 85 -6.18 9.91 -7.65
N TYR A 86 -6.23 9.65 -6.36
CA TYR A 86 -7.40 9.89 -5.53
C TYR A 86 -7.03 10.70 -4.28
N LYS A 87 -7.71 11.82 -4.04
CA LYS A 87 -7.62 12.60 -2.81
C LYS A 87 -8.76 12.18 -1.88
N PRO A 88 -8.48 11.37 -0.83
CA PRO A 88 -9.50 10.99 0.14
C PRO A 88 -10.04 12.20 0.91
N LYS A 89 -11.28 12.10 1.38
CA LYS A 89 -11.87 13.07 2.29
C LYS A 89 -11.75 12.61 3.75
N LEU A 90 -11.81 13.56 4.65
CA LEU A 90 -11.89 13.28 6.08
C LEU A 90 -13.07 12.37 6.40
N GLY A 91 -12.85 11.30 7.15
CA GLY A 91 -13.85 10.32 7.53
C GLY A 91 -14.16 9.26 6.46
N GLU A 92 -13.53 9.32 5.29
CA GLU A 92 -13.71 8.28 4.28
C GLU A 92 -12.97 6.99 4.63
N ILE A 93 -13.52 5.90 4.14
CA ILE A 93 -12.87 4.59 4.10
C ILE A 93 -12.59 4.26 2.64
N VAL A 94 -11.36 3.89 2.34
CA VAL A 94 -10.96 3.40 1.03
C VAL A 94 -10.55 1.94 1.14
N LEU A 95 -11.23 1.10 0.36
CA LEU A 95 -10.91 -0.32 0.20
C LEU A 95 -10.28 -0.54 -1.17
N PHE A 96 -9.18 -1.26 -1.23
CA PHE A 96 -8.54 -1.61 -2.50
C PHE A 96 -7.77 -2.92 -2.40
N ASN A 97 -7.48 -3.52 -3.54
CA ASN A 97 -6.65 -4.71 -3.60
C ASN A 97 -5.17 -4.32 -3.54
N PRO A 98 -4.45 -4.60 -2.44
CA PRO A 98 -3.07 -4.15 -2.23
C PRO A 98 -2.04 -4.90 -3.09
N ARG A 99 -2.47 -5.91 -3.83
CA ARG A 99 -1.62 -6.61 -4.81
C ARG A 99 -1.38 -5.79 -6.08
N TYR A 100 -2.21 -4.76 -6.34
CA TYR A 100 -1.91 -3.76 -7.35
C TYR A 100 -0.94 -2.73 -6.78
N VAL A 101 -0.05 -2.23 -7.64
CA VAL A 101 0.89 -1.19 -7.25
C VAL A 101 0.13 0.06 -6.82
N HIS A 102 0.48 0.56 -5.65
CA HIS A 102 -0.10 1.76 -5.06
C HIS A 102 0.97 2.58 -4.32
N ALA A 103 0.67 3.84 -4.10
CA ALA A 103 1.59 4.79 -3.47
C ALA A 103 0.83 5.93 -2.82
N VAL A 104 1.57 6.77 -2.10
CA VAL A 104 1.07 8.07 -1.64
C VAL A 104 2.02 9.15 -2.11
N LYS A 105 1.47 10.14 -2.80
CA LYS A 105 2.22 11.33 -3.21
C LYS A 105 2.81 12.05 -2.00
N LYS A 106 3.89 12.75 -2.26
CA LYS A 106 4.52 13.60 -1.28
C LYS A 106 3.50 14.57 -0.65
N VAL A 107 3.50 14.65 0.66
CA VAL A 107 2.79 15.68 1.41
C VAL A 107 3.59 16.98 1.29
N ASN A 108 3.01 17.99 0.66
CA ASN A 108 3.65 19.30 0.50
C ASN A 108 3.29 20.23 1.65
N LYS A 109 2.06 20.12 2.19
CA LYS A 109 1.58 20.94 3.29
C LYS A 109 0.60 20.19 4.17
N GLY A 110 0.77 20.29 5.48
CA GLY A 110 -0.11 19.70 6.49
C GLY A 110 0.26 18.25 6.84
N ILE A 111 -0.72 17.50 7.29
CA ILE A 111 -0.56 16.15 7.83
C ILE A 111 -1.58 15.22 7.14
N ARG A 112 -1.17 14.01 6.84
CA ARG A 112 -2.06 12.92 6.47
C ARG A 112 -2.06 11.86 7.56
N LEU A 113 -3.19 11.66 8.21
CA LEU A 113 -3.37 10.67 9.27
C LEU A 113 -4.37 9.60 8.84
N THR A 114 -3.92 8.36 8.82
CA THR A 114 -4.71 7.22 8.36
C THR A 114 -4.57 6.07 9.36
N ILE A 115 -5.67 5.40 9.66
CA ILE A 115 -5.66 4.06 10.25
C ILE A 115 -5.70 3.08 9.08
N SER A 116 -4.71 2.20 9.01
CA SER A 116 -4.58 1.22 7.94
C SER A 116 -4.55 -0.19 8.53
N CYS A 117 -5.27 -1.10 7.92
CA CYS A 117 -5.20 -2.52 8.20
C CYS A 117 -5.48 -3.33 6.94
N PHE A 118 -5.23 -4.62 7.03
CA PHE A 118 -5.61 -5.58 6.00
C PHE A 118 -6.76 -6.44 6.51
N LEU A 119 -7.66 -6.74 5.60
CA LEU A 119 -8.73 -7.72 5.77
C LEU A 119 -8.42 -8.90 4.87
N GLY A 120 -8.57 -10.09 5.38
CA GLY A 120 -8.34 -11.29 4.58
C GLY A 120 -9.31 -12.40 4.92
N VAL A 121 -9.41 -13.38 4.02
CA VAL A 121 -10.12 -14.62 4.25
C VAL A 121 -9.10 -15.75 4.26
N ASN A 122 -9.07 -16.50 5.34
CA ASN A 122 -8.18 -17.64 5.45
C ASN A 122 -8.75 -18.89 4.75
N LYS A 123 -8.00 -20.00 4.79
CA LYS A 123 -8.42 -21.27 4.18
C LYS A 123 -9.70 -21.86 4.77
N ASN A 124 -10.03 -21.51 6.02
CA ASN A 124 -11.23 -21.97 6.71
C ASN A 124 -12.44 -21.05 6.47
N GLU A 125 -12.29 -20.07 5.54
CA GLU A 125 -13.31 -19.05 5.24
C GLU A 125 -13.60 -18.09 6.41
N GLU A 126 -12.64 -17.96 7.34
CA GLU A 126 -12.73 -17.01 8.44
C GLU A 126 -12.16 -15.66 8.03
N LEU A 127 -12.83 -14.57 8.43
CA LEU A 127 -12.33 -13.22 8.28
C LEU A 127 -11.21 -12.95 9.29
N VAL A 128 -10.08 -12.50 8.82
CA VAL A 128 -8.93 -12.10 9.63
C VAL A 128 -8.54 -10.67 9.35
N VAL A 129 -8.05 -9.98 10.37
CA VAL A 129 -7.61 -8.58 10.30
C VAL A 129 -6.22 -8.48 10.89
N TRP A 130 -5.35 -7.71 10.21
CA TRP A 130 -3.99 -7.43 10.69
C TRP A 130 -3.48 -6.06 10.23
N SER A 131 -2.43 -5.57 10.84
CA SER A 131 -1.76 -4.29 10.51
C SER A 131 -0.24 -4.42 10.61
#